data_013318b6c3eb5e43774d09bd6e3ea987
#
_entry.id   013318b6c3eb5e43774d09bd6e3ea987
#
_cell.length_a   1.000
_cell.length_b   1.000
_cell.length_c   1.000
_cell.angle_alpha   90.00
_cell.angle_beta   90.00
_cell.angle_gamma   90.00
#
_symmetry.space_group_name_H-M   'P 1'
#
loop_
_entity.id
_entity.type
_entity.pdbx_description
1 polymer ?
#
loop_
_entity_poly.entity_id
_entity_poly.type
_entity_poly.pdbx_seq_one_letter_code
_entity_poly.pdbx_strand_id
1 'polypeptide(L)'
;STSLYYKGNKDITWETSHSFNTGFDFTFWGGKLSGSAEYFSRKTTDMLYFKPVAASMGYSRFPENVGSMVNRGVEIDLNSNIIETKDFSWSVNLNLTHFKNKVLELAPELNGQMIDAGRIYREDESMFQLYLPKYAGVNPETGESQWALLKPDAEGNTVTTSYSTATENRFATGDILPKVYGGFGTSFTAYGFDLSLSFAYQLGGRILDYTYQEMMSPAATGSALHKDMLNVWTSENKNTDVPRMNVNDKYTNRLSDRFLTSSDYLSLQNITFGYTLPKNLTRKLQIEGVRLYFVADNVALLTARKGLDPRQGYVASDNVYSPIRTISGGISLNF
;
A
#
# COMPACT_ATOMS: atom_id res chain seq x y z
N SER A 1 -40.22 2.61 9.75
CA SER A 1 -40.36 1.80 8.50
C SER A 1 -39.10 0.98 8.34
N THR A 2 -39.25 -0.36 8.33
CA THR A 2 -38.19 -1.30 7.99
C THR A 2 -38.07 -1.32 6.48
N SER A 3 -36.96 -0.76 5.95
CA SER A 3 -36.60 -0.95 4.54
C SER A 3 -35.68 -2.17 4.43
N LEU A 4 -35.97 -3.05 3.47
CA LEU A 4 -35.08 -4.14 3.12
C LEU A 4 -33.77 -3.56 2.54
N TYR A 5 -32.62 -3.98 3.09
CA TYR A 5 -31.32 -3.54 2.57
C TYR A 5 -31.03 -4.11 1.18
N TYR A 6 -31.34 -5.39 0.96
CA TYR A 6 -31.29 -6.02 -0.35
C TYR A 6 -32.34 -7.12 -0.49
N LYS A 7 -32.67 -7.44 -1.72
CA LYS A 7 -33.54 -8.58 -2.08
C LYS A 7 -32.63 -9.73 -2.55
N GLY A 8 -32.90 -10.95 -2.08
CA GLY A 8 -32.20 -12.14 -2.56
C GLY A 8 -32.42 -12.40 -4.04
N ASN A 9 -31.43 -12.89 -4.73
CA ASN A 9 -31.50 -13.36 -6.13
C ASN A 9 -31.33 -14.88 -6.13
N LYS A 10 -32.27 -15.60 -6.76
CA LYS A 10 -32.23 -17.07 -6.84
C LYS A 10 -31.25 -17.57 -7.92
N ASP A 11 -30.88 -16.70 -8.85
CA ASP A 11 -30.01 -17.03 -9.99
C ASP A 11 -28.55 -16.75 -9.72
N ILE A 12 -28.19 -16.43 -8.45
CA ILE A 12 -26.80 -16.23 -8.05
C ILE A 12 -26.03 -17.54 -8.19
N THR A 13 -24.88 -17.44 -8.83
CA THR A 13 -23.89 -18.51 -8.98
C THR A 13 -22.60 -18.18 -8.27
N TRP A 14 -21.67 -19.11 -8.24
CA TRP A 14 -20.33 -18.90 -7.73
C TRP A 14 -19.48 -18.09 -8.70
N GLU A 15 -18.62 -17.23 -8.14
CA GLU A 15 -17.54 -16.63 -8.92
C GLU A 15 -16.60 -17.71 -9.40
N THR A 16 -16.15 -17.61 -10.66
CA THR A 16 -15.25 -18.58 -11.25
C THR A 16 -13.85 -17.98 -11.41
N SER A 17 -12.83 -18.67 -10.89
CA SER A 17 -11.43 -18.28 -11.05
C SER A 17 -10.69 -19.22 -11.97
N HIS A 18 -10.16 -18.68 -13.07
CA HIS A 18 -9.30 -19.37 -14.01
C HIS A 18 -7.85 -18.94 -13.78
N SER A 19 -7.00 -19.87 -13.35
CA SER A 19 -5.58 -19.61 -13.08
C SER A 19 -4.72 -20.33 -14.10
N PHE A 20 -3.77 -19.61 -14.66
CA PHE A 20 -2.70 -20.15 -15.51
C PHE A 20 -1.36 -19.69 -14.95
N ASN A 21 -0.46 -20.61 -14.69
CA ASN A 21 0.91 -20.36 -14.26
C ASN A 21 1.87 -21.14 -15.15
N THR A 22 2.97 -20.51 -15.50
CA THR A 22 4.08 -21.16 -16.20
C THR A 22 5.39 -20.52 -15.73
N GLY A 23 6.43 -21.31 -15.64
CA GLY A 23 7.71 -20.82 -15.17
C GLY A 23 8.81 -21.85 -15.41
N PHE A 24 9.99 -21.49 -14.97
CA PHE A 24 11.15 -22.35 -14.99
C PHE A 24 12.05 -22.08 -13.80
N ASP A 25 12.68 -23.14 -13.32
CA ASP A 25 13.75 -23.09 -12.33
C ASP A 25 15.09 -23.20 -13.04
N PHE A 26 16.10 -22.56 -12.49
CA PHE A 26 17.44 -22.62 -13.06
C PHE A 26 18.53 -22.68 -11.99
N THR A 27 19.62 -23.28 -12.33
CA THR A 27 20.84 -23.33 -11.51
C THR A 27 22.06 -23.18 -12.41
N PHE A 28 22.87 -22.19 -12.13
CA PHE A 28 24.08 -21.88 -12.90
C PHE A 28 25.33 -21.96 -12.05
N TRP A 29 26.47 -22.15 -12.73
CA TRP A 29 27.83 -22.11 -12.15
C TRP A 29 27.99 -23.02 -10.93
N GLY A 30 27.49 -24.27 -11.04
CA GLY A 30 27.62 -25.26 -9.97
C GLY A 30 26.87 -24.90 -8.68
N GLY A 31 25.74 -24.21 -8.80
CA GLY A 31 24.90 -23.84 -7.65
C GLY A 31 25.18 -22.44 -7.10
N LYS A 32 26.11 -21.67 -7.70
CA LYS A 32 26.40 -20.29 -7.23
C LYS A 32 25.24 -19.34 -7.48
N LEU A 33 24.43 -19.56 -8.52
CA LEU A 33 23.22 -18.83 -8.78
C LEU A 33 22.09 -19.81 -9.04
N SER A 34 21.00 -19.71 -8.31
CA SER A 34 19.77 -20.45 -8.55
C SER A 34 18.57 -19.51 -8.45
N GLY A 35 17.46 -19.89 -9.03
CA GLY A 35 16.26 -19.10 -8.98
C GLY A 35 15.13 -19.69 -9.78
N SER A 36 14.01 -19.00 -9.76
CA SER A 36 12.83 -19.26 -10.59
C SER A 36 12.35 -17.97 -11.24
N ALA A 37 11.68 -18.12 -12.36
CA ALA A 37 10.93 -17.06 -13.00
C ALA A 37 9.58 -17.61 -13.45
N GLU A 38 8.51 -16.99 -12.98
CA GLU A 38 7.15 -17.43 -13.23
C GLU A 38 6.32 -16.31 -13.85
N TYR A 39 5.45 -16.68 -14.77
CA TYR A 39 4.36 -15.84 -15.26
C TYR A 39 3.05 -16.42 -14.80
N PHE A 40 2.18 -15.59 -14.29
CA PHE A 40 0.83 -15.96 -13.90
C PHE A 40 -0.24 -15.10 -14.56
N SER A 41 -1.40 -15.70 -14.77
CA SER A 41 -2.63 -15.03 -15.19
C SER A 41 -3.80 -15.62 -14.42
N ARG A 42 -4.46 -14.80 -13.61
CA ARG A 42 -5.65 -15.19 -12.85
C ARG A 42 -6.84 -14.33 -13.28
N LYS A 43 -7.79 -14.93 -13.98
CA LYS A 43 -9.03 -14.31 -14.42
C LYS A 43 -10.16 -14.74 -13.50
N THR A 44 -10.91 -13.76 -12.97
CA THR A 44 -12.16 -13.99 -12.22
C THR A 44 -13.32 -13.55 -13.09
N THR A 45 -14.33 -14.41 -13.25
CA THR A 45 -15.58 -14.14 -13.96
C THR A 45 -16.76 -14.33 -13.03
N ASP A 46 -17.91 -13.86 -13.45
CA ASP A 46 -19.18 -13.96 -12.70
C ASP A 46 -19.07 -13.32 -11.31
N MET A 47 -18.36 -12.20 -11.22
CA MET A 47 -18.11 -11.52 -9.95
C MET A 47 -19.43 -11.06 -9.31
N LEU A 48 -19.57 -11.31 -8.01
CA LEU A 48 -20.75 -10.90 -7.26
C LEU A 48 -20.76 -9.39 -7.06
N TYR A 49 -21.80 -8.76 -7.59
CA TYR A 49 -22.01 -7.31 -7.50
C TYR A 49 -23.36 -6.99 -6.89
N PHE A 50 -23.37 -6.05 -5.94
CA PHE A 50 -24.59 -5.50 -5.35
C PHE A 50 -25.06 -4.26 -6.12
N LYS A 51 -25.81 -4.49 -7.19
CA LYS A 51 -26.34 -3.45 -8.06
C LYS A 51 -27.27 -2.51 -7.28
N PRO A 52 -27.00 -1.19 -7.28
CA PRO A 52 -27.93 -0.22 -6.71
C PRO A 52 -29.21 -0.18 -7.57
N VAL A 53 -30.35 -0.15 -6.91
CA VAL A 53 -31.65 -0.09 -7.58
C VAL A 53 -32.46 1.13 -7.12
N ALA A 54 -33.42 1.55 -7.92
CA ALA A 54 -34.28 2.69 -7.59
C ALA A 54 -35.06 2.45 -6.29
N ALA A 55 -35.16 3.50 -5.45
CA ALA A 55 -35.87 3.44 -4.17
C ALA A 55 -37.33 2.94 -4.29
N SER A 56 -37.96 3.12 -5.46
CA SER A 56 -39.30 2.62 -5.77
C SER A 56 -39.43 1.09 -5.75
N MET A 57 -38.29 0.37 -5.81
CA MET A 57 -38.24 -1.10 -5.72
C MET A 57 -38.41 -1.62 -4.28
N GLY A 58 -38.39 -0.76 -3.27
CA GLY A 58 -38.53 -1.12 -1.85
C GLY A 58 -37.32 -1.74 -1.22
N TYR A 59 -36.18 -1.81 -1.93
CA TYR A 59 -34.85 -2.21 -1.45
C TYR A 59 -33.76 -1.40 -2.18
N SER A 60 -32.58 -1.30 -1.60
CA SER A 60 -31.53 -0.42 -2.13
C SER A 60 -30.53 -1.13 -3.05
N ARG A 61 -30.43 -2.45 -2.96
CA ARG A 61 -29.42 -3.24 -3.70
C ARG A 61 -29.99 -4.59 -4.13
N PHE A 62 -29.49 -5.08 -5.26
CA PHE A 62 -29.82 -6.40 -5.80
C PHE A 62 -28.53 -7.13 -6.21
N PRO A 63 -28.25 -8.33 -5.65
CA PRO A 63 -27.05 -9.07 -5.99
C PRO A 63 -27.18 -9.74 -7.35
N GLU A 64 -26.17 -9.58 -8.20
CA GLU A 64 -26.05 -10.20 -9.52
C GLU A 64 -24.60 -10.68 -9.75
N ASN A 65 -24.43 -11.72 -10.57
CA ASN A 65 -23.11 -12.14 -11.03
C ASN A 65 -22.81 -11.41 -12.34
N VAL A 66 -21.98 -10.39 -12.24
CA VAL A 66 -21.62 -9.56 -13.39
C VAL A 66 -20.19 -9.09 -13.30
N GLY A 67 -19.59 -8.92 -14.45
CA GLY A 67 -18.25 -8.41 -14.55
C GLY A 67 -17.17 -9.47 -14.46
N SER A 68 -16.02 -9.08 -14.91
CA SER A 68 -14.82 -9.91 -14.88
C SER A 68 -13.56 -9.06 -14.74
N MET A 69 -12.54 -9.63 -14.13
CA MET A 69 -11.22 -9.00 -14.00
C MET A 69 -10.10 -10.00 -14.23
N VAL A 70 -8.91 -9.49 -14.49
CA VAL A 70 -7.70 -10.31 -14.59
C VAL A 70 -6.55 -9.68 -13.83
N ASN A 71 -5.79 -10.52 -13.14
CA ASN A 71 -4.47 -10.19 -12.59
C ASN A 71 -3.43 -10.96 -13.40
N ARG A 72 -2.44 -10.26 -13.96
CA ARG A 72 -1.34 -10.86 -14.72
C ARG A 72 -0.03 -10.30 -14.25
N GLY A 73 0.96 -11.17 -14.09
CA GLY A 73 2.23 -10.72 -13.55
C GLY A 73 3.36 -11.70 -13.76
N VAL A 74 4.51 -11.30 -13.27
CA VAL A 74 5.72 -12.08 -13.21
C VAL A 74 6.25 -12.09 -11.78
N GLU A 75 6.80 -13.24 -11.40
CA GLU A 75 7.48 -13.45 -10.12
C GLU A 75 8.87 -13.98 -10.41
N ILE A 76 9.86 -13.43 -9.70
CA ILE A 76 11.25 -13.82 -9.83
C ILE A 76 11.78 -14.07 -8.42
N ASP A 77 12.44 -15.21 -8.24
CA ASP A 77 13.23 -15.54 -7.05
C ASP A 77 14.66 -15.84 -7.46
N LEU A 78 15.61 -15.21 -6.79
CA LEU A 78 17.04 -15.37 -7.03
C LEU A 78 17.77 -15.65 -5.73
N ASN A 79 18.64 -16.64 -5.75
CA ASN A 79 19.54 -16.97 -4.65
C ASN A 79 20.96 -17.13 -5.19
N SER A 80 21.93 -16.48 -4.56
CA SER A 80 23.31 -16.55 -5.00
C SER A 80 24.28 -16.66 -3.84
N ASN A 81 25.23 -17.57 -3.97
CA ASN A 81 26.43 -17.65 -3.16
C ASN A 81 27.56 -16.87 -3.85
N ILE A 82 27.70 -15.60 -3.50
CA ILE A 82 28.65 -14.68 -4.17
C ILE A 82 30.08 -15.10 -3.88
N ILE A 83 30.37 -15.42 -2.63
CA ILE A 83 31.69 -15.87 -2.17
C ILE A 83 31.47 -17.07 -1.24
N GLU A 84 32.24 -18.12 -1.46
CA GLU A 84 32.27 -19.28 -0.59
C GLU A 84 33.72 -19.76 -0.48
N THR A 85 34.31 -19.56 0.70
CA THR A 85 35.64 -20.01 1.07
C THR A 85 35.57 -20.74 2.40
N LYS A 86 36.68 -21.31 2.85
CA LYS A 86 36.76 -22.01 4.13
C LYS A 86 36.39 -21.11 5.33
N ASP A 87 36.81 -19.85 5.29
CA ASP A 87 36.75 -18.95 6.44
C ASP A 87 35.76 -17.79 6.24
N PHE A 88 35.21 -17.63 5.03
CA PHE A 88 34.30 -16.57 4.69
C PHE A 88 33.24 -17.04 3.67
N SER A 89 31.98 -16.75 3.93
CA SER A 89 30.93 -16.89 2.95
C SER A 89 30.07 -15.62 2.87
N TRP A 90 29.55 -15.35 1.68
CA TRP A 90 28.61 -14.29 1.41
C TRP A 90 27.53 -14.77 0.45
N SER A 91 26.29 -14.71 0.88
CA SER A 91 25.13 -15.03 0.08
C SER A 91 24.14 -13.89 0.00
N VAL A 92 23.39 -13.83 -1.08
CA VAL A 92 22.30 -12.88 -1.31
C VAL A 92 21.08 -13.61 -1.82
N ASN A 93 19.91 -13.11 -1.48
CA ASN A 93 18.64 -13.53 -2.06
C ASN A 93 17.81 -12.31 -2.45
N LEU A 94 17.00 -12.46 -3.49
CA LEU A 94 16.09 -11.43 -3.99
C LEU A 94 14.81 -12.11 -4.44
N ASN A 95 13.66 -11.58 -4.04
CA ASN A 95 12.39 -11.87 -4.68
C ASN A 95 11.74 -10.59 -5.19
N LEU A 96 11.00 -10.71 -6.28
CA LEU A 96 10.35 -9.61 -6.96
C LEU A 96 9.04 -10.09 -7.55
N THR A 97 7.96 -9.35 -7.30
CA THR A 97 6.66 -9.54 -7.94
C THR A 97 6.26 -8.25 -8.65
N HIS A 98 5.91 -8.37 -9.91
CA HIS A 98 5.25 -7.34 -10.70
C HIS A 98 3.95 -7.88 -11.24
N PHE A 99 2.82 -7.20 -10.98
CA PHE A 99 1.56 -7.57 -11.61
C PHE A 99 0.71 -6.34 -11.93
N LYS A 100 -0.24 -6.54 -12.84
CA LYS A 100 -1.28 -5.58 -13.19
C LYS A 100 -2.64 -6.21 -13.00
N ASN A 101 -3.53 -5.44 -12.39
CA ASN A 101 -4.95 -5.72 -12.35
C ASN A 101 -5.64 -5.00 -13.52
N LYS A 102 -6.65 -5.61 -14.10
CA LYS A 102 -7.45 -5.04 -15.17
C LYS A 102 -8.90 -5.53 -15.07
N VAL A 103 -9.84 -4.61 -15.05
CA VAL A 103 -11.27 -4.90 -15.24
C VAL A 103 -11.46 -5.22 -16.71
N LEU A 104 -12.08 -6.35 -17.01
CA LEU A 104 -12.35 -6.79 -18.39
C LEU A 104 -13.76 -6.47 -18.84
N GLU A 105 -14.71 -6.52 -17.89
CA GLU A 105 -16.13 -6.33 -18.16
C GLU A 105 -16.84 -5.81 -16.90
N LEU A 106 -17.73 -4.88 -17.08
CA LEU A 106 -18.65 -4.38 -16.07
C LEU A 106 -20.09 -4.70 -16.47
N ALA A 107 -21.02 -4.60 -15.50
CA ALA A 107 -22.45 -4.74 -15.80
C ALA A 107 -22.87 -3.74 -16.89
N PRO A 108 -23.62 -4.16 -17.92
CA PRO A 108 -24.01 -3.30 -19.04
C PRO A 108 -24.70 -2.00 -18.62
N GLU A 109 -25.45 -2.03 -17.54
CA GLU A 109 -26.18 -0.87 -17.00
C GLU A 109 -25.27 0.21 -16.41
N LEU A 110 -24.02 -0.13 -16.12
CA LEU A 110 -23.00 0.81 -15.62
C LEU A 110 -22.41 1.69 -16.73
N ASN A 111 -22.76 1.41 -18.00
CA ASN A 111 -22.25 2.16 -19.16
C ASN A 111 -20.71 2.31 -19.13
N GLY A 112 -20.03 1.22 -18.80
CA GLY A 112 -18.56 1.12 -18.81
C GLY A 112 -17.83 1.76 -17.64
N GLN A 113 -18.53 2.28 -16.62
CA GLN A 113 -17.89 2.79 -15.40
C GLN A 113 -18.78 2.71 -14.17
N MET A 114 -18.15 2.54 -13.02
CA MET A 114 -18.76 2.64 -11.70
C MET A 114 -17.89 3.47 -10.78
N ILE A 115 -18.50 4.28 -9.93
CA ILE A 115 -17.79 5.07 -8.90
C ILE A 115 -18.32 4.62 -7.54
N ASP A 116 -17.41 4.16 -6.69
CA ASP A 116 -17.73 3.80 -5.31
C ASP A 116 -16.56 4.14 -4.38
N ALA A 117 -16.88 4.69 -3.20
CA ALA A 117 -15.94 4.96 -2.10
C ALA A 117 -14.60 5.60 -2.51
N GLY A 118 -14.61 6.56 -3.45
CA GLY A 118 -13.40 7.24 -3.90
C GLY A 118 -12.55 6.46 -4.89
N ARG A 119 -13.10 5.38 -5.48
CA ARG A 119 -12.52 4.61 -6.58
C ARG A 119 -13.38 4.73 -7.82
N ILE A 120 -12.76 4.50 -8.98
CA ILE A 120 -13.45 4.34 -10.23
C ILE A 120 -13.09 3.00 -10.84
N TYR A 121 -14.10 2.30 -11.29
CA TYR A 121 -13.99 1.04 -12.01
C TYR A 121 -14.34 1.31 -13.45
N ARG A 122 -13.42 1.07 -14.35
CA ARG A 122 -13.60 1.17 -15.80
C ARG A 122 -13.03 -0.06 -16.48
N GLU A 123 -13.66 -0.44 -17.57
CA GLU A 123 -13.08 -1.46 -18.42
C GLU A 123 -11.71 -1.02 -18.92
N ASP A 124 -10.79 -1.96 -19.00
CA ASP A 124 -9.40 -1.79 -19.37
C ASP A 124 -8.50 -1.05 -18.34
N GLU A 125 -9.05 -0.61 -17.21
CA GLU A 125 -8.32 0.02 -16.11
C GLU A 125 -8.23 -0.91 -14.88
N SER A 126 -7.38 -0.54 -13.92
CA SER A 126 -7.28 -1.22 -12.63
C SER A 126 -8.51 -0.96 -11.75
N MET A 127 -9.01 -1.99 -11.08
CA MET A 127 -10.08 -1.82 -10.08
C MET A 127 -9.61 -1.09 -8.80
N PHE A 128 -8.33 -0.79 -8.68
CA PHE A 128 -7.74 -0.08 -7.56
C PHE A 128 -7.42 1.39 -7.87
N GLN A 129 -7.96 1.89 -8.99
CA GLN A 129 -7.80 3.27 -9.43
C GLN A 129 -8.55 4.22 -8.48
N LEU A 130 -7.82 5.15 -7.85
CA LEU A 130 -8.38 6.20 -7.02
C LEU A 130 -9.03 7.29 -7.90
N TYR A 131 -10.19 7.78 -7.44
CA TYR A 131 -10.98 8.79 -8.14
C TYR A 131 -11.42 9.87 -7.16
N LEU A 132 -10.63 10.93 -7.09
CA LEU A 132 -10.71 11.93 -6.03
C LEU A 132 -10.85 13.35 -6.61
N PRO A 133 -11.45 14.29 -5.84
CA PRO A 133 -11.28 15.71 -6.10
C PRO A 133 -9.81 16.06 -6.16
N LYS A 134 -9.41 16.87 -7.14
CA LYS A 134 -8.04 17.30 -7.30
C LYS A 134 -7.85 18.66 -6.61
N TYR A 135 -7.00 18.68 -5.58
CA TYR A 135 -6.66 19.89 -4.86
C TYR A 135 -5.86 20.86 -5.74
N ALA A 136 -6.29 22.11 -5.82
CA ALA A 136 -5.69 23.14 -6.63
C ALA A 136 -4.99 24.25 -5.80
N GLY A 137 -4.85 24.03 -4.49
CA GLY A 137 -4.21 24.99 -3.60
C GLY A 137 -5.19 25.82 -2.79
N VAL A 138 -4.74 27.00 -2.40
CA VAL A 138 -5.47 27.96 -1.54
C VAL A 138 -5.77 29.22 -2.36
N ASN A 139 -6.98 29.73 -2.22
CA ASN A 139 -7.31 31.04 -2.75
C ASN A 139 -6.50 32.10 -1.97
N PRO A 140 -5.61 32.85 -2.63
CA PRO A 140 -4.71 33.78 -1.94
C PRO A 140 -5.43 34.97 -1.27
N GLU A 141 -6.66 35.29 -1.69
CA GLU A 141 -7.42 36.40 -1.12
C GLU A 141 -8.31 35.97 0.04
N THR A 142 -8.87 34.74 0.00
CA THR A 142 -9.82 34.26 1.01
C THR A 142 -9.26 33.20 1.94
N GLY A 143 -8.16 32.54 1.57
CA GLY A 143 -7.59 31.42 2.31
C GLY A 143 -8.37 30.12 2.19
N GLU A 144 -9.35 30.04 1.33
CA GLU A 144 -10.18 28.85 1.13
C GLU A 144 -9.50 27.83 0.22
N SER A 145 -9.79 26.56 0.47
CA SER A 145 -9.36 25.48 -0.42
C SER A 145 -9.98 25.63 -1.80
N GLN A 146 -9.18 25.37 -2.83
CA GLN A 146 -9.63 25.31 -4.21
C GLN A 146 -9.43 23.90 -4.75
N TRP A 147 -10.36 23.46 -5.60
CA TRP A 147 -10.32 22.18 -6.30
C TRP A 147 -10.48 22.39 -7.80
N ALA A 148 -9.73 21.63 -8.61
CA ALA A 148 -9.79 21.71 -10.05
C ALA A 148 -11.13 21.21 -10.59
N LEU A 149 -11.60 21.83 -11.64
CA LEU A 149 -12.73 21.40 -12.44
C LEU A 149 -12.24 20.61 -13.67
N LEU A 150 -13.01 19.61 -14.10
CA LEU A 150 -12.74 18.82 -15.32
C LEU A 150 -12.88 19.70 -16.58
N LYS A 151 -13.78 20.67 -16.53
CA LYS A 151 -14.03 21.68 -17.58
C LYS A 151 -14.28 23.02 -16.89
N PRO A 152 -13.95 24.14 -17.53
CA PRO A 152 -14.31 25.46 -17.04
C PRO A 152 -15.83 25.55 -16.79
N ASP A 153 -16.19 26.28 -15.72
CA ASP A 153 -17.60 26.61 -15.44
C ASP A 153 -18.17 27.65 -16.43
N ALA A 154 -19.40 28.08 -16.20
CA ALA A 154 -20.07 29.06 -17.08
C ALA A 154 -19.37 30.43 -17.09
N GLU A 155 -18.66 30.77 -16.04
CA GLU A 155 -17.87 32.00 -15.88
C GLU A 155 -16.43 31.84 -16.38
N GLY A 156 -16.03 30.63 -16.84
CA GLY A 156 -14.69 30.32 -17.33
C GLY A 156 -13.68 29.97 -16.23
N ASN A 157 -14.12 29.75 -14.97
CA ASN A 157 -13.22 29.35 -13.91
C ASN A 157 -12.80 27.88 -14.09
N THR A 158 -11.53 27.58 -13.81
CA THR A 158 -10.96 26.24 -13.84
C THR A 158 -10.86 25.59 -12.46
N VAL A 159 -11.21 26.34 -11.41
CA VAL A 159 -11.20 25.89 -10.01
C VAL A 159 -12.48 26.34 -9.30
N THR A 160 -12.83 25.62 -8.23
CA THR A 160 -13.98 25.94 -7.37
C THR A 160 -13.60 25.85 -5.92
N THR A 161 -14.26 26.64 -5.05
CA THR A 161 -14.20 26.50 -3.58
C THR A 161 -15.31 25.59 -3.03
N SER A 162 -16.27 25.20 -3.86
CA SER A 162 -17.34 24.28 -3.50
C SER A 162 -16.88 22.84 -3.54
N TYR A 163 -16.82 22.17 -2.38
CA TYR A 163 -16.47 20.75 -2.33
C TYR A 163 -17.52 19.85 -2.97
N SER A 164 -18.81 20.24 -2.92
CA SER A 164 -19.87 19.50 -3.65
C SER A 164 -19.58 19.46 -5.15
N THR A 165 -19.29 20.62 -5.75
CA THR A 165 -18.88 20.73 -7.14
C THR A 165 -17.60 19.93 -7.43
N ALA A 166 -16.62 19.97 -6.52
CA ALA A 166 -15.39 19.19 -6.65
C ALA A 166 -15.66 17.67 -6.67
N THR A 167 -16.64 17.17 -5.90
CA THR A 167 -17.00 15.74 -5.90
C THR A 167 -17.69 15.28 -7.19
N GLU A 168 -18.24 16.20 -7.97
CA GLU A 168 -18.76 15.94 -9.32
C GLU A 168 -17.64 15.99 -10.38
N ASN A 169 -16.52 16.65 -10.05
CA ASN A 169 -15.36 16.88 -10.93
C ASN A 169 -14.13 16.10 -10.44
N ARG A 170 -14.27 14.80 -10.18
CA ARG A 170 -13.16 13.95 -9.72
C ARG A 170 -12.22 13.59 -10.85
N PHE A 171 -10.99 13.22 -10.47
CA PHE A 171 -9.92 12.83 -11.39
C PHE A 171 -9.39 11.44 -11.01
N ALA A 172 -8.90 10.70 -11.99
CA ALA A 172 -8.08 9.52 -11.76
C ALA A 172 -6.72 9.98 -11.19
N THR A 173 -6.50 9.74 -9.90
CA THR A 173 -5.36 10.31 -9.15
C THR A 173 -4.24 9.31 -8.89
N GLY A 174 -4.38 8.08 -9.37
CA GLY A 174 -3.37 7.02 -9.30
C GLY A 174 -3.92 5.71 -8.78
N ASP A 175 -3.11 4.67 -8.91
CA ASP A 175 -3.44 3.31 -8.48
C ASP A 175 -2.88 3.05 -7.07
N ILE A 176 -3.65 2.34 -6.25
CA ILE A 176 -3.18 1.86 -4.94
C ILE A 176 -2.14 0.76 -5.12
N LEU A 177 -2.26 -0.07 -6.16
CA LEU A 177 -1.36 -1.18 -6.39
C LEU A 177 0.06 -0.71 -6.68
N PRO A 178 1.07 -1.33 -6.04
CA PRO A 178 2.45 -1.09 -6.38
C PRO A 178 2.77 -1.65 -7.78
N LYS A 179 3.74 -1.04 -8.45
CA LYS A 179 4.28 -1.57 -9.70
C LYS A 179 5.18 -2.78 -9.45
N VAL A 180 5.95 -2.75 -8.36
CA VAL A 180 6.88 -3.79 -7.96
C VAL A 180 6.92 -3.87 -6.45
N TYR A 181 6.96 -5.09 -5.91
CA TYR A 181 7.23 -5.32 -4.50
C TYR A 181 7.99 -6.63 -4.31
N GLY A 182 8.62 -6.79 -3.16
CA GLY A 182 9.38 -7.98 -2.84
C GLY A 182 10.27 -7.80 -1.61
N GLY A 183 11.30 -8.63 -1.55
CA GLY A 183 12.30 -8.58 -0.51
C GLY A 183 13.69 -8.93 -1.05
N PHE A 184 14.69 -8.55 -0.29
CA PHE A 184 16.04 -9.03 -0.51
C PHE A 184 16.75 -9.23 0.82
N GLY A 185 17.71 -10.13 0.82
CA GLY A 185 18.50 -10.42 1.99
C GLY A 185 19.96 -10.62 1.65
N THR A 186 20.80 -10.46 2.65
CA THR A 186 22.22 -10.78 2.55
C THR A 186 22.70 -11.40 3.83
N SER A 187 23.56 -12.41 3.70
CA SER A 187 24.14 -13.12 4.83
C SER A 187 25.65 -13.28 4.67
N PHE A 188 26.37 -13.05 5.75
CA PHE A 188 27.83 -13.16 5.83
C PHE A 188 28.18 -14.14 6.95
N THR A 189 29.17 -14.98 6.72
CA THR A 189 29.81 -15.73 7.80
C THR A 189 31.32 -15.58 7.70
N ALA A 190 31.99 -15.32 8.83
CA ALA A 190 33.45 -15.18 8.88
C ALA A 190 33.97 -15.50 10.28
N TYR A 191 34.92 -16.43 10.40
CA TYR A 191 35.66 -16.72 11.64
C TYR A 191 34.77 -16.96 12.87
N GLY A 192 33.60 -17.60 12.67
CA GLY A 192 32.62 -17.86 13.73
C GLY A 192 31.55 -16.78 13.91
N PHE A 193 31.70 -15.62 13.27
CA PHE A 193 30.67 -14.60 13.20
C PHE A 193 29.67 -14.91 12.08
N ASP A 194 28.41 -14.60 12.30
CA ASP A 194 27.36 -14.59 11.29
C ASP A 194 26.56 -13.29 11.38
N LEU A 195 26.24 -12.72 10.22
CA LEU A 195 25.39 -11.54 10.07
C LEU A 195 24.39 -11.78 8.96
N SER A 196 23.11 -11.62 9.25
CA SER A 196 22.01 -11.64 8.27
C SER A 196 21.22 -10.35 8.34
N LEU A 197 20.91 -9.81 7.15
CA LEU A 197 20.05 -8.64 6.98
C LEU A 197 18.92 -9.02 6.04
N SER A 198 17.67 -8.67 6.42
CA SER A 198 16.49 -8.90 5.59
C SER A 198 15.75 -7.60 5.36
N PHE A 199 15.41 -7.35 4.10
CA PHE A 199 14.71 -6.16 3.65
C PHE A 199 13.41 -6.53 2.93
N ALA A 200 12.40 -5.65 3.05
CA ALA A 200 11.23 -5.67 2.19
C ALA A 200 11.05 -4.30 1.52
N TYR A 201 10.54 -4.30 0.31
CA TYR A 201 10.34 -3.08 -0.47
C TYR A 201 9.05 -3.11 -1.29
N GLN A 202 8.57 -1.91 -1.60
CA GLN A 202 7.45 -1.67 -2.50
C GLN A 202 7.70 -0.38 -3.25
N LEU A 203 7.38 -0.34 -4.55
CA LEU A 203 7.57 0.82 -5.41
C LEU A 203 6.35 1.05 -6.30
N GLY A 204 5.95 2.31 -6.46
CA GLY A 204 5.04 2.78 -7.52
C GLY A 204 3.55 2.78 -7.18
N GLY A 205 3.14 2.52 -5.95
CA GLY A 205 1.75 2.63 -5.50
C GLY A 205 1.41 3.99 -4.88
N ARG A 206 0.13 4.19 -4.57
CA ARG A 206 -0.38 5.37 -3.86
C ARG A 206 -1.14 4.95 -2.62
N ILE A 207 -1.13 5.82 -1.60
CA ILE A 207 -1.86 5.63 -0.35
C ILE A 207 -2.46 6.94 0.12
N LEU A 208 -3.69 6.88 0.64
CA LEU A 208 -4.31 8.00 1.36
C LEU A 208 -3.83 7.99 2.81
N ASP A 209 -3.27 9.11 3.23
CA ASP A 209 -2.83 9.31 4.61
C ASP A 209 -3.96 9.95 5.42
N TYR A 210 -4.85 9.10 5.92
CA TYR A 210 -5.99 9.53 6.72
C TYR A 210 -5.56 10.17 8.05
N THR A 211 -4.47 9.70 8.66
CA THR A 211 -3.94 10.29 9.89
C THR A 211 -3.48 11.73 9.66
N TYR A 212 -2.78 11.98 8.54
CA TYR A 212 -2.41 13.33 8.18
C TYR A 212 -3.63 14.19 7.87
N GLN A 213 -4.63 13.64 7.15
CA GLN A 213 -5.89 14.33 6.87
C GLN A 213 -6.57 14.77 8.16
N GLU A 214 -6.68 13.87 9.14
CA GLU A 214 -7.30 14.15 10.44
C GLU A 214 -6.52 15.22 11.22
N MET A 215 -5.19 15.11 11.28
CA MET A 215 -4.34 16.09 11.94
C MET A 215 -4.27 17.47 11.24
N MET A 216 -4.74 17.58 9.99
CA MET A 216 -4.90 18.84 9.28
C MET A 216 -6.28 19.49 9.52
N SER A 217 -7.15 18.88 10.33
CA SER A 217 -8.47 19.38 10.65
C SER A 217 -8.46 20.19 11.96
N PRO A 218 -8.85 21.47 11.97
CA PRO A 218 -9.04 22.23 13.18
C PRO A 218 -10.36 21.93 13.90
N ALA A 219 -11.19 21.02 13.39
CA ALA A 219 -12.57 20.82 13.84
C ALA A 219 -12.71 20.22 15.24
N ALA A 220 -11.68 19.54 15.75
CA ALA A 220 -11.70 18.92 17.08
C ALA A 220 -10.95 19.80 18.09
N THR A 221 -11.69 20.47 18.95
CA THR A 221 -11.10 21.27 20.04
C THR A 221 -10.28 20.37 20.96
N GLY A 222 -9.01 20.73 21.17
CA GLY A 222 -8.08 20.01 22.05
C GLY A 222 -7.33 18.86 21.38
N SER A 223 -7.54 18.60 20.09
CA SER A 223 -6.76 17.61 19.34
C SER A 223 -5.40 18.15 18.92
N ALA A 224 -4.40 17.26 18.86
CA ALA A 224 -3.11 17.61 18.30
C ALA A 224 -3.22 17.83 16.78
N LEU A 225 -2.61 18.90 16.29
CA LEU A 225 -2.54 19.22 14.87
C LEU A 225 -1.16 18.85 14.30
N HIS A 226 -1.11 18.59 13.00
CA HIS A 226 0.15 18.40 12.32
C HIS A 226 0.95 19.71 12.27
N LYS A 227 2.28 19.62 12.35
CA LYS A 227 3.17 20.80 12.31
C LYS A 227 2.99 21.67 11.06
N ASP A 228 2.52 21.11 9.95
CA ASP A 228 2.25 21.86 8.73
C ASP A 228 1.14 22.90 8.91
N MET A 229 0.29 22.73 9.94
CA MET A 229 -0.69 23.75 10.34
C MET A 229 -0.07 25.06 10.87
N LEU A 230 1.24 25.07 11.16
CA LEU A 230 1.97 26.30 11.45
C LEU A 230 2.13 27.18 10.20
N ASN A 231 2.01 26.59 9.00
CA ASN A 231 2.08 27.31 7.73
C ASN A 231 0.70 27.65 7.14
N VAL A 232 -0.32 27.72 8.00
CA VAL A 232 -1.69 28.06 7.60
C VAL A 232 -1.76 29.43 6.92
N TRP A 233 -2.69 29.56 5.98
CA TRP A 233 -2.95 30.84 5.32
C TRP A 233 -3.39 31.89 6.34
N THR A 234 -2.80 33.08 6.26
CA THR A 234 -3.20 34.30 6.97
C THR A 234 -3.08 35.50 6.02
N SER A 235 -3.61 36.64 6.41
CA SER A 235 -3.41 37.89 5.63
C SER A 235 -1.94 38.24 5.40
N GLU A 236 -1.04 37.76 6.24
CA GLU A 236 0.42 37.97 6.17
C GLU A 236 1.15 36.80 5.48
N ASN A 237 0.54 35.60 5.46
CA ASN A 237 1.08 34.39 4.83
C ASN A 237 0.14 33.90 3.72
N LYS A 238 0.07 34.61 2.61
CA LYS A 238 -0.80 34.25 1.49
C LYS A 238 -0.22 33.17 0.55
N ASN A 239 1.11 32.98 0.59
CA ASN A 239 1.80 32.01 -0.26
C ASN A 239 2.00 30.67 0.48
N THR A 240 0.92 29.94 0.63
CA THR A 240 0.90 28.64 1.30
C THR A 240 -0.09 27.70 0.62
N ASP A 241 0.13 26.39 0.75
CA ASP A 241 -0.78 25.32 0.33
C ASP A 241 -1.71 24.85 1.46
N VAL A 242 -1.58 25.44 2.66
CA VAL A 242 -2.41 25.10 3.82
C VAL A 242 -3.53 26.14 3.95
N PRO A 243 -4.81 25.75 3.80
CA PRO A 243 -5.94 26.66 3.89
C PRO A 243 -6.04 27.37 5.24
N ARG A 244 -6.77 28.46 5.27
CA ARG A 244 -7.05 29.18 6.51
C ARG A 244 -7.68 28.28 7.57
N MET A 245 -7.27 28.46 8.81
CA MET A 245 -7.87 27.77 9.95
C MET A 245 -9.26 28.33 10.20
N ASN A 246 -10.27 27.49 10.07
CA ASN A 246 -11.66 27.85 10.37
C ASN A 246 -12.40 26.62 10.90
N VAL A 247 -12.73 26.66 12.19
CA VAL A 247 -13.44 25.55 12.87
C VAL A 247 -14.83 25.26 12.30
N ASN A 248 -15.42 26.22 11.61
CA ASN A 248 -16.71 26.09 10.93
C ASN A 248 -16.56 25.65 9.46
N ASP A 249 -15.35 25.65 8.93
CA ASP A 249 -15.06 25.21 7.57
C ASP A 249 -15.01 23.69 7.51
N LYS A 250 -16.05 23.08 6.95
CA LYS A 250 -16.20 21.64 6.84
C LYS A 250 -15.38 21.04 5.69
N TYR A 251 -14.67 21.85 4.90
CA TYR A 251 -14.09 21.42 3.62
C TYR A 251 -12.57 21.43 3.56
N THR A 252 -11.87 22.14 4.47
CA THR A 252 -10.40 22.27 4.45
C THR A 252 -9.65 20.94 4.52
N ASN A 253 -10.23 19.92 5.15
CA ASN A 253 -9.67 18.59 5.30
C ASN A 253 -10.46 17.52 4.54
N ARG A 254 -11.30 17.89 3.58
CA ARG A 254 -12.08 16.93 2.81
C ARG A 254 -11.19 16.07 1.91
N LEU A 255 -11.64 14.81 1.75
CA LEU A 255 -10.94 13.80 0.97
C LEU A 255 -10.63 14.30 -0.44
N SER A 256 -9.36 14.34 -0.78
CA SER A 256 -8.83 14.76 -2.08
C SER A 256 -7.43 14.19 -2.28
N ASP A 257 -6.85 14.41 -3.44
CA ASP A 257 -5.47 14.00 -3.74
C ASP A 257 -4.41 14.76 -2.92
N ARG A 258 -4.79 15.83 -2.19
CA ARG A 258 -3.92 16.51 -1.22
C ARG A 258 -3.37 15.55 -0.16
N PHE A 259 -4.16 14.56 0.23
CA PHE A 259 -3.80 13.55 1.25
C PHE A 259 -3.25 12.28 0.63
N LEU A 260 -3.05 12.28 -0.69
CA LEU A 260 -2.48 11.17 -1.42
C LEU A 260 -0.96 11.29 -1.46
N THR A 261 -0.26 10.22 -1.11
CA THR A 261 1.19 10.18 -1.16
C THR A 261 1.67 8.87 -1.80
N SER A 262 2.98 8.75 -2.05
CA SER A 262 3.56 7.48 -2.48
C SER A 262 3.46 6.43 -1.37
N SER A 263 3.13 5.21 -1.74
CA SER A 263 3.23 4.04 -0.87
C SER A 263 4.58 3.34 -0.96
N ASP A 264 5.57 3.94 -1.61
CA ASP A 264 6.92 3.41 -1.70
C ASP A 264 7.54 3.26 -0.31
N TYR A 265 8.18 2.13 -0.08
CA TYR A 265 8.95 1.94 1.13
C TYR A 265 10.15 1.01 0.92
N LEU A 266 11.13 1.18 1.78
CA LEU A 266 12.19 0.22 2.06
C LEU A 266 12.22 -0.03 3.58
N SER A 267 12.04 -1.29 3.96
CA SER A 267 12.01 -1.71 5.36
C SER A 267 13.18 -2.65 5.66
N LEU A 268 14.01 -2.31 6.62
CA LEU A 268 14.95 -3.26 7.23
C LEU A 268 14.17 -4.05 8.28
N GLN A 269 13.76 -5.25 7.88
CA GLN A 269 12.87 -6.13 8.62
C GLN A 269 13.57 -6.81 9.80
N ASN A 270 14.78 -7.33 9.53
CA ASN A 270 15.52 -8.11 10.51
C ASN A 270 17.02 -7.89 10.36
N ILE A 271 17.70 -7.80 11.50
CA ILE A 271 19.16 -7.96 11.66
C ILE A 271 19.37 -9.11 12.63
N THR A 272 20.10 -10.12 12.21
CA THR A 272 20.59 -11.17 13.09
C THR A 272 22.12 -11.16 13.07
N PHE A 273 22.73 -11.02 14.22
CA PHE A 273 24.18 -11.09 14.39
C PHE A 273 24.52 -12.16 15.43
N GLY A 274 25.39 -13.08 15.08
CA GLY A 274 25.77 -14.17 15.93
C GLY A 274 27.28 -14.37 16.00
N TYR A 275 27.71 -15.03 17.07
CA TYR A 275 29.08 -15.52 17.21
C TYR A 275 29.07 -16.93 17.80
N THR A 276 29.64 -17.87 17.06
CA THR A 276 29.84 -19.26 17.49
C THR A 276 31.24 -19.41 18.06
N LEU A 277 31.31 -19.81 19.32
CA LEU A 277 32.61 -19.99 19.99
C LEU A 277 33.40 -21.12 19.34
N PRO A 278 34.75 -20.96 19.24
CA PRO A 278 35.62 -22.01 18.73
C PRO A 278 35.54 -23.32 19.57
N LYS A 279 35.50 -24.45 18.88
CA LYS A 279 35.38 -25.77 19.52
C LYS A 279 36.44 -26.12 20.55
N ASN A 280 37.65 -25.54 20.45
CA ASN A 280 38.72 -25.72 21.44
C ASN A 280 38.36 -25.13 22.82
N LEU A 281 37.45 -24.15 22.89
CA LEU A 281 36.97 -23.59 24.15
C LEU A 281 35.80 -24.41 24.71
N THR A 282 34.84 -24.79 23.86
CA THR A 282 33.59 -25.46 24.27
C THR A 282 33.82 -26.91 24.72
N ARG A 283 34.74 -27.63 24.07
CA ARG A 283 35.10 -29.01 24.44
C ARG A 283 35.60 -29.16 25.89
N LYS A 284 36.25 -28.14 26.43
CA LYS A 284 36.71 -28.14 27.83
C LYS A 284 35.52 -28.21 28.83
N LEU A 285 34.35 -27.74 28.38
CA LEU A 285 33.11 -27.70 29.14
C LEU A 285 32.15 -28.86 28.77
N GLN A 286 32.60 -29.83 27.95
CA GLN A 286 31.80 -30.93 27.40
C GLN A 286 30.56 -30.44 26.63
N ILE A 287 30.68 -29.27 26.00
CA ILE A 287 29.61 -28.66 25.18
C ILE A 287 30.09 -28.72 23.72
N GLU A 288 29.22 -29.23 22.80
CA GLU A 288 29.56 -29.34 21.37
C GLU A 288 29.60 -27.98 20.67
N GLY A 289 28.74 -27.06 21.09
CA GLY A 289 28.71 -25.72 20.53
C GLY A 289 28.01 -24.70 21.40
N VAL A 290 28.53 -23.48 21.39
CA VAL A 290 27.93 -22.31 22.05
C VAL A 290 27.81 -21.20 21.02
N ARG A 291 26.63 -20.69 20.78
CA ARG A 291 26.38 -19.52 19.93
C ARG A 291 25.70 -18.43 20.74
N LEU A 292 26.31 -17.24 20.75
CA LEU A 292 25.72 -16.00 21.26
C LEU A 292 25.08 -15.28 20.08
N TYR A 293 23.87 -14.75 20.26
CA TYR A 293 23.23 -14.03 19.16
C TYR A 293 22.43 -12.83 19.66
N PHE A 294 22.30 -11.89 18.73
CA PHE A 294 21.49 -10.67 18.83
C PHE A 294 20.56 -10.62 17.64
N VAL A 295 19.29 -10.27 17.88
CA VAL A 295 18.26 -10.12 16.84
C VAL A 295 17.56 -8.79 17.05
N ALA A 296 17.37 -8.06 15.96
CA ALA A 296 16.55 -6.87 15.94
C ALA A 296 15.53 -6.98 14.81
N ASP A 297 14.25 -6.84 15.13
CA ASP A 297 13.13 -6.85 14.20
C ASP A 297 12.52 -5.46 14.03
N ASN A 298 11.97 -5.18 12.85
CA ASN A 298 11.39 -3.89 12.46
C ASN A 298 12.35 -2.72 12.72
N VAL A 299 13.59 -2.86 12.24
CA VAL A 299 14.71 -1.98 12.60
C VAL A 299 14.56 -0.58 12.05
N ALA A 300 14.18 -0.47 10.77
CA ALA A 300 14.03 0.81 10.10
C ALA A 300 12.98 0.74 8.98
N LEU A 301 12.33 1.86 8.75
CA LEU A 301 11.39 2.03 7.67
C LEU A 301 11.63 3.39 6.99
N LEU A 302 11.92 3.37 5.70
CA LEU A 302 12.01 4.55 4.85
C LEU A 302 10.75 4.65 4.01
N THR A 303 10.06 5.78 4.08
CA THR A 303 8.81 6.05 3.38
C THR A 303 8.76 7.48 2.86
N ALA A 304 7.84 7.77 1.97
CA ALA A 304 7.65 9.13 1.43
C ALA A 304 7.25 10.17 2.50
N ARG A 305 6.54 9.73 3.55
CA ARG A 305 6.13 10.60 4.66
C ARG A 305 6.53 9.99 6.01
N LYS A 306 7.27 10.74 6.81
CA LYS A 306 7.68 10.30 8.16
C LYS A 306 6.44 10.07 9.05
N GLY A 307 6.38 8.90 9.69
CA GLY A 307 5.27 8.48 10.54
C GLY A 307 4.19 7.67 9.83
N LEU A 308 4.15 7.65 8.49
CA LEU A 308 3.28 6.79 7.71
C LEU A 308 3.94 5.42 7.49
N ASP A 309 3.23 4.35 7.83
CA ASP A 309 3.61 2.98 7.47
C ASP A 309 2.72 2.44 6.34
N PRO A 310 3.17 2.46 5.08
CA PRO A 310 2.36 2.01 3.94
C PRO A 310 2.00 0.53 3.99
N ARG A 311 2.72 -0.30 4.75
CA ARG A 311 2.44 -1.73 4.91
C ARG A 311 1.09 -1.98 5.59
N GLN A 312 0.57 -0.98 6.32
CA GLN A 312 -0.73 -1.01 7.01
C GLN A 312 -1.86 -0.39 6.19
N GLY A 313 -1.57 0.19 5.04
CA GLY A 313 -2.52 0.95 4.23
C GLY A 313 -3.70 0.15 3.65
N TYR A 314 -3.66 -1.16 3.73
CA TYR A 314 -4.78 -2.03 3.34
C TYR A 314 -5.74 -2.34 4.50
N VAL A 315 -5.38 -1.93 5.71
CA VAL A 315 -6.21 -2.13 6.90
C VAL A 315 -6.99 -0.84 7.13
N ALA A 316 -8.24 -0.82 6.74
CA ALA A 316 -9.15 0.32 6.89
C ALA A 316 -9.61 0.49 8.37
N SER A 317 -8.66 0.63 9.30
CA SER A 317 -8.94 0.80 10.71
C SER A 317 -8.09 1.93 11.28
N ASP A 318 -8.74 2.90 11.89
CA ASP A 318 -8.11 4.07 12.54
C ASP A 318 -7.28 3.69 13.78
N ASN A 319 -7.32 2.42 14.19
CA ASN A 319 -6.67 1.92 15.40
C ASN A 319 -5.58 0.88 15.12
N VAL A 320 -4.81 1.07 14.06
CA VAL A 320 -3.72 0.16 13.72
C VAL A 320 -2.44 0.60 14.40
N TYR A 321 -1.91 -0.26 15.28
CA TYR A 321 -0.59 -0.02 15.88
C TYR A 321 0.51 -0.30 14.85
N SER A 322 1.45 0.62 14.74
CA SER A 322 2.66 0.38 13.95
C SER A 322 3.46 -0.79 14.51
N PRO A 323 4.07 -1.64 13.66
CA PRO A 323 4.95 -2.71 14.12
C PRO A 323 6.04 -2.15 15.02
N ILE A 324 6.16 -2.71 16.21
CA ILE A 324 7.16 -2.29 17.18
C ILE A 324 8.53 -2.83 16.81
N ARG A 325 9.58 -2.06 17.09
CA ARG A 325 10.95 -2.56 17.04
C ARG A 325 11.18 -3.48 18.24
N THR A 326 11.63 -4.69 17.96
CA THR A 326 11.99 -5.66 19.01
C THR A 326 13.49 -5.92 18.95
N ILE A 327 14.13 -5.92 20.12
CA ILE A 327 15.56 -6.25 20.27
C ILE A 327 15.65 -7.37 21.28
N SER A 328 16.29 -8.46 20.89
CA SER A 328 16.49 -9.62 21.73
C SER A 328 17.91 -10.17 21.62
N GLY A 329 18.36 -10.85 22.65
CA GLY A 329 19.64 -11.56 22.67
C GLY A 329 19.45 -12.92 23.31
N GLY A 330 20.28 -13.87 22.92
CA GLY A 330 20.18 -15.23 23.44
C GLY A 330 21.50 -16.00 23.33
N ILE A 331 21.49 -17.14 23.99
CA ILE A 331 22.55 -18.14 23.96
C ILE A 331 21.97 -19.46 23.52
N SER A 332 22.56 -20.09 22.51
CA SER A 332 22.24 -21.45 22.09
C SER A 332 23.36 -22.39 22.52
N LEU A 333 23.00 -23.47 23.18
CA LEU A 333 23.92 -24.51 23.67
C LEU A 333 23.57 -25.83 22.99
N ASN A 334 24.58 -26.47 22.40
CA ASN A 334 24.48 -27.82 21.83
C ASN A 334 25.36 -28.75 22.68
N PHE A 335 24.76 -29.84 23.17
CA PHE A 335 25.43 -30.84 24.03
C PHE A 335 25.70 -32.13 23.26
#